data_f643e506abef4efcf47d19631fe01547
#
_entry.id   f643e506abef4efcf47d19631fe01547
#
_cell.length_a   1.000
_cell.length_b   1.000
_cell.length_c   1.000
_cell.angle_alpha   90.00
_cell.angle_beta   90.00
_cell.angle_gamma   90.00
#
_symmetry.space_group_name_H-M   'P 1'
#
loop_
_entity.id
_entity.type
_entity.pdbx_description
1 polymer ?
#
loop_
_entity_poly.entity_id
_entity_poly.type
_entity_poly.pdbx_seq_one_letter_code
_entity_poly.pdbx_strand_id
1 'polypeptide(L)'
;MAELLALSPSRANDFVQCPLKFRLRSIDRLPEPPSEAEFRGTLVHAVLERLFDAEADERTIETAVAGIGPALDALREKDPETVAQLFPGPDEVSRLQQQARTLLEGYFTLELPQKLEPAAREEFVRADLDNGLTLRGFVDRTDIAPGGHVRLVDYKTGKQPKPQYSGEADFQMRFYALVHWLSRRELVHTLQLFYLGSRTTVTKRPTAADIERTEAEILQLWEQIARAAESDGWRPRRTPLCGWCHFKPICPAWGGTPPPTPEITAIAGR
;
A
#
# COMPACT_ATOMS: atom_id res chain seq x y z
N MET A 1 1.00 2.40 -25.94
CA MET A 1 2.40 2.65 -25.55
C MET A 1 2.46 2.74 -24.05
N ALA A 2 3.44 2.13 -23.41
CA ALA A 2 3.63 2.14 -21.96
C ALA A 2 5.10 2.46 -21.62
N GLU A 3 5.31 3.06 -20.45
CA GLU A 3 6.63 3.34 -19.90
C GLU A 3 6.83 2.65 -18.57
N LEU A 4 7.96 2.03 -18.36
CA LEU A 4 8.40 1.37 -17.14
C LEU A 4 9.54 2.18 -16.51
N LEU A 5 9.18 3.27 -15.82
CA LEU A 5 10.12 4.21 -15.21
C LEU A 5 10.06 4.23 -13.70
N ALA A 6 9.03 3.62 -13.11
CA ALA A 6 8.79 3.68 -11.68
C ALA A 6 8.30 2.37 -11.08
N LEU A 7 8.71 2.10 -9.85
CA LEU A 7 8.26 0.97 -9.04
C LEU A 7 7.64 1.47 -7.73
N SER A 8 6.59 0.79 -7.28
CA SER A 8 6.00 0.94 -5.95
C SER A 8 5.99 -0.41 -5.23
N PRO A 9 5.79 -0.47 -3.91
CA PRO A 9 5.69 -1.74 -3.19
C PRO A 9 4.63 -2.67 -3.76
N SER A 10 3.44 -2.15 -4.09
CA SER A 10 2.35 -2.94 -4.66
C SER A 10 2.70 -3.51 -6.05
N ARG A 11 3.31 -2.70 -6.92
CA ARG A 11 3.77 -3.17 -8.25
C ARG A 11 4.87 -4.24 -8.13
N ALA A 12 5.81 -4.05 -7.22
CA ALA A 12 6.85 -5.04 -6.93
C ALA A 12 6.24 -6.38 -6.48
N ASN A 13 5.29 -6.33 -5.55
CA ASN A 13 4.59 -7.50 -5.05
C ASN A 13 3.76 -8.20 -6.14
N ASP A 14 3.10 -7.43 -7.02
CA ASP A 14 2.37 -8.01 -8.16
C ASP A 14 3.29 -8.83 -9.07
N PHE A 15 4.50 -8.32 -9.37
CA PHE A 15 5.46 -9.06 -10.20
C PHE A 15 6.01 -10.30 -9.48
N VAL A 16 6.38 -10.17 -8.22
CA VAL A 16 6.83 -11.30 -7.38
C VAL A 16 5.74 -12.38 -7.30
N GLN A 17 4.49 -11.98 -7.14
CA GLN A 17 3.36 -12.89 -7.12
C GLN A 17 3.13 -13.56 -8.47
N CYS A 18 3.09 -12.76 -9.54
CA CYS A 18 2.85 -13.25 -10.91
C CYS A 18 3.24 -12.20 -11.96
N PRO A 19 4.28 -12.43 -12.80
CA PRO A 19 4.66 -11.49 -13.86
C PRO A 19 3.51 -11.09 -14.79
N LEU A 20 2.62 -12.03 -15.14
CA LEU A 20 1.44 -11.71 -15.94
C LEU A 20 0.47 -10.77 -15.21
N LYS A 21 0.25 -10.94 -13.90
CA LYS A 21 -0.57 -10.04 -13.11
C LYS A 21 0.00 -8.61 -13.11
N PHE A 22 1.32 -8.49 -12.92
CA PHE A 22 2.00 -7.20 -13.01
C PHE A 22 1.75 -6.53 -14.37
N ARG A 23 1.91 -7.27 -15.48
CA ARG A 23 1.64 -6.74 -16.80
C ARG A 23 0.20 -6.25 -16.91
N LEU A 24 -0.79 -7.12 -16.66
CA LEU A 24 -2.21 -6.81 -16.83
C LEU A 24 -2.64 -5.60 -15.99
N ARG A 25 -2.11 -5.49 -14.77
CA ARG A 25 -2.44 -4.42 -13.82
C ARG A 25 -1.67 -3.13 -14.07
N SER A 26 -0.37 -3.22 -14.33
CA SER A 26 0.54 -2.06 -14.34
C SER A 26 0.85 -1.54 -15.75
N ILE A 27 0.83 -2.39 -16.76
CA ILE A 27 1.16 -2.06 -18.15
C ILE A 27 -0.12 -1.93 -18.97
N ASP A 28 -0.94 -2.98 -19.00
CA ASP A 28 -2.22 -3.00 -19.71
C ASP A 28 -3.27 -2.13 -19.01
N ARG A 29 -3.14 -1.93 -17.69
CA ARG A 29 -4.05 -1.14 -16.84
C ARG A 29 -5.50 -1.62 -16.95
N LEU A 30 -5.68 -2.93 -16.99
CA LEU A 30 -7.01 -3.51 -17.03
C LEU A 30 -7.75 -3.20 -15.72
N PRO A 31 -9.02 -2.82 -15.78
CA PRO A 31 -9.81 -2.54 -14.60
C PRO A 31 -10.02 -3.82 -13.78
N GLU A 32 -9.97 -3.66 -12.47
CA GLU A 32 -10.35 -4.68 -11.51
C GLU A 32 -11.65 -4.24 -10.81
N PRO A 33 -12.56 -5.16 -10.49
CA PRO A 33 -13.76 -4.80 -9.74
C PRO A 33 -13.35 -4.26 -8.37
N PRO A 34 -14.05 -3.25 -7.86
CA PRO A 34 -13.76 -2.69 -6.54
C PRO A 34 -13.99 -3.74 -5.44
N SER A 35 -13.25 -3.61 -4.34
CA SER A 35 -13.29 -4.51 -3.20
C SER A 35 -13.79 -3.78 -1.95
N GLU A 36 -14.79 -4.35 -1.25
CA GLU A 36 -15.25 -3.81 0.05
C GLU A 36 -14.10 -3.70 1.07
N ALA A 37 -13.14 -4.65 1.03
CA ALA A 37 -12.02 -4.66 1.95
C ALA A 37 -11.05 -3.50 1.68
N GLU A 38 -10.75 -3.23 0.40
CA GLU A 38 -9.90 -2.09 0.00
C GLU A 38 -10.60 -0.77 0.29
N PHE A 39 -11.89 -0.65 -0.04
CA PHE A 39 -12.66 0.56 0.24
C PHE A 39 -12.73 0.85 1.74
N ARG A 40 -12.97 -0.17 2.57
CA ARG A 40 -12.93 -0.03 4.04
C ARG A 40 -11.55 0.42 4.52
N GLY A 41 -10.48 -0.12 3.93
CA GLY A 41 -9.11 0.34 4.19
C GLY A 41 -8.97 1.83 3.93
N THR A 42 -9.33 2.28 2.74
CA THR A 42 -9.29 3.69 2.34
C THR A 42 -10.10 4.59 3.28
N LEU A 43 -11.30 4.14 3.69
CA LEU A 43 -12.13 4.88 4.63
C LEU A 43 -11.46 5.05 6.00
N VAL A 44 -10.89 3.97 6.56
CA VAL A 44 -10.20 4.00 7.86
C VAL A 44 -8.95 4.88 7.80
N HIS A 45 -8.13 4.79 6.74
CA HIS A 45 -6.97 5.66 6.54
C HIS A 45 -7.38 7.14 6.47
N ALA A 46 -8.43 7.47 5.71
CA ALA A 46 -8.92 8.84 5.61
C ALA A 46 -9.42 9.40 6.96
N VAL A 47 -10.03 8.55 7.81
CA VAL A 47 -10.42 8.97 9.17
C VAL A 47 -9.19 9.19 10.05
N LEU A 48 -8.21 8.27 10.02
CA LEU A 48 -6.99 8.38 10.83
C LEU A 48 -6.11 9.56 10.39
N GLU A 49 -6.05 9.85 9.09
CA GLU A 49 -5.38 11.04 8.56
C GLU A 49 -6.01 12.33 9.15
N ARG A 50 -7.33 12.46 9.06
CA ARG A 50 -8.07 13.65 9.51
C ARG A 50 -8.16 13.78 11.03
N LEU A 51 -8.01 12.69 11.78
CA LEU A 51 -8.00 12.73 13.24
C LEU A 51 -6.93 13.69 13.78
N PHE A 52 -5.81 13.81 13.09
CA PHE A 52 -4.72 14.70 13.47
C PHE A 52 -4.92 16.16 13.03
N ASP A 53 -6.04 16.51 12.37
CA ASP A 53 -6.45 17.90 12.16
C ASP A 53 -7.08 18.50 13.43
N ALA A 54 -7.57 17.64 14.34
CA ALA A 54 -8.10 18.06 15.63
C ALA A 54 -6.96 18.42 16.61
N GLU A 55 -7.29 19.28 17.59
CA GLU A 55 -6.38 19.57 18.70
C GLU A 55 -6.05 18.29 19.48
N ALA A 56 -4.90 18.26 20.13
CA ALA A 56 -4.37 17.02 20.72
C ALA A 56 -5.32 16.35 21.72
N ASP A 57 -5.98 17.13 22.57
CA ASP A 57 -6.95 16.63 23.57
C ASP A 57 -8.27 16.16 22.96
N GLU A 58 -8.60 16.63 21.75
CA GLU A 58 -9.80 16.23 21.00
C GLU A 58 -9.57 14.96 20.13
N ARG A 59 -8.36 14.44 20.03
CA ARG A 59 -8.03 13.21 19.27
C ARG A 59 -8.51 11.97 19.99
N THR A 60 -9.85 11.87 20.19
CA THR A 60 -10.51 10.80 20.92
C THR A 60 -11.12 9.78 19.95
N ILE A 61 -11.56 8.64 20.52
CA ILE A 61 -12.28 7.64 19.74
C ILE A 61 -13.62 8.18 19.23
N GLU A 62 -14.28 9.02 20.03
CA GLU A 62 -15.55 9.66 19.67
C GLU A 62 -15.36 10.56 18.45
N THR A 63 -14.29 11.37 18.42
CA THR A 63 -13.92 12.21 17.28
C THR A 63 -13.64 11.36 16.04
N ALA A 64 -12.85 10.30 16.18
CA ALA A 64 -12.58 9.39 15.07
C ALA A 64 -13.84 8.73 14.50
N VAL A 65 -14.73 8.25 15.39
CA VAL A 65 -16.00 7.63 14.99
C VAL A 65 -16.92 8.66 14.31
N ALA A 66 -17.01 9.87 14.82
CA ALA A 66 -17.78 10.95 14.20
C ALA A 66 -17.23 11.31 12.79
N GLY A 67 -15.93 11.13 12.56
CA GLY A 67 -15.26 11.35 11.28
C GLY A 67 -15.62 10.34 10.19
N ILE A 68 -16.22 9.17 10.51
CA ILE A 68 -16.55 8.13 9.51
C ILE A 68 -17.55 8.65 8.47
N GLY A 69 -18.62 9.31 8.88
CA GLY A 69 -19.62 9.86 7.97
C GLY A 69 -19.03 10.85 6.96
N PRO A 70 -18.39 11.93 7.42
CA PRO A 70 -17.73 12.91 6.56
C PRO A 70 -16.67 12.31 5.63
N ALA A 71 -15.89 11.31 6.10
CA ALA A 71 -14.90 10.63 5.26
C ALA A 71 -15.57 9.79 4.17
N LEU A 72 -16.65 9.08 4.49
CA LEU A 72 -17.42 8.31 3.52
C LEU A 72 -18.08 9.21 2.47
N ASP A 73 -18.62 10.37 2.88
CA ASP A 73 -19.23 11.33 1.96
C ASP A 73 -18.20 11.90 0.98
N ALA A 74 -16.99 12.23 1.45
CA ALA A 74 -15.90 12.67 0.59
C ALA A 74 -15.45 11.57 -0.40
N LEU A 75 -15.42 10.31 0.01
CA LEU A 75 -15.12 9.18 -0.88
C LEU A 75 -16.24 8.96 -1.91
N ARG A 76 -17.51 9.15 -1.51
CA ARG A 76 -18.66 9.07 -2.41
C ARG A 76 -18.64 10.19 -3.46
N GLU A 77 -18.26 11.40 -3.09
CA GLU A 77 -18.10 12.50 -4.04
C GLU A 77 -16.97 12.23 -5.06
N LYS A 78 -15.88 11.61 -4.60
CA LYS A 78 -14.72 11.29 -5.44
C LYS A 78 -15.00 10.15 -6.43
N ASP A 79 -15.71 9.11 -6.00
CA ASP A 79 -16.02 7.91 -6.80
C ASP A 79 -17.42 7.37 -6.46
N PRO A 80 -18.47 8.03 -6.98
CA PRO A 80 -19.85 7.67 -6.70
C PRO A 80 -20.22 6.28 -7.25
N GLU A 81 -19.62 5.86 -8.38
CA GLU A 81 -19.92 4.58 -9.01
C GLU A 81 -19.45 3.41 -8.16
N THR A 82 -18.22 3.47 -7.67
CA THR A 82 -17.68 2.45 -6.76
C THR A 82 -18.51 2.34 -5.47
N VAL A 83 -18.91 3.47 -4.88
CA VAL A 83 -19.71 3.44 -3.65
C VAL A 83 -21.09 2.85 -3.91
N ALA A 84 -21.76 3.23 -5.00
CA ALA A 84 -23.07 2.68 -5.37
C ALA A 84 -23.00 1.17 -5.68
N GLN A 85 -21.92 0.72 -6.30
CA GLN A 85 -21.71 -0.69 -6.62
C GLN A 85 -21.47 -1.54 -5.35
N LEU A 86 -20.63 -1.05 -4.42
CA LEU A 86 -20.26 -1.82 -3.22
C LEU A 86 -21.30 -1.73 -2.11
N PHE A 87 -22.00 -0.58 -2.01
CA PHE A 87 -22.90 -0.27 -0.90
C PHE A 87 -24.23 0.31 -1.44
N PRO A 88 -25.04 -0.52 -2.13
CA PRO A 88 -26.24 -0.07 -2.84
C PRO A 88 -27.37 0.36 -1.92
N GLY A 89 -27.32 0.00 -0.63
CA GLY A 89 -28.39 0.29 0.31
C GLY A 89 -27.89 0.75 1.70
N PRO A 90 -28.82 1.22 2.54
CA PRO A 90 -28.47 1.72 3.87
C PRO A 90 -27.89 0.65 4.81
N ASP A 91 -28.25 -0.62 4.62
CA ASP A 91 -27.74 -1.73 5.44
C ASP A 91 -26.27 -2.02 5.16
N GLU A 92 -25.85 -1.99 3.87
CA GLU A 92 -24.45 -2.13 3.47
C GLU A 92 -23.61 -0.97 3.99
N VAL A 93 -24.11 0.26 3.90
CA VAL A 93 -23.46 1.45 4.45
C VAL A 93 -23.31 1.33 5.96
N SER A 94 -24.37 0.94 6.68
CA SER A 94 -24.34 0.76 8.13
C SER A 94 -23.32 -0.30 8.54
N ARG A 95 -23.25 -1.41 7.81
CA ARG A 95 -22.26 -2.48 8.04
C ARG A 95 -20.83 -1.98 7.84
N LEU A 96 -20.56 -1.22 6.76
CA LEU A 96 -19.27 -0.60 6.52
C LEU A 96 -18.86 0.32 7.65
N GLN A 97 -19.75 1.22 8.08
CA GLN A 97 -19.51 2.15 9.19
C GLN A 97 -19.21 1.42 10.50
N GLN A 98 -19.95 0.35 10.80
CA GLN A 98 -19.71 -0.45 12.00
C GLN A 98 -18.36 -1.20 11.93
N GLN A 99 -17.97 -1.70 10.77
CA GLN A 99 -16.66 -2.32 10.57
C GLN A 99 -15.52 -1.29 10.73
N ALA A 100 -15.67 -0.10 10.14
CA ALA A 100 -14.71 0.99 10.30
C ALA A 100 -14.57 1.40 11.78
N ARG A 101 -15.69 1.56 12.49
CA ARG A 101 -15.69 1.84 13.94
C ARG A 101 -14.88 0.81 14.72
N THR A 102 -15.10 -0.48 14.47
CA THR A 102 -14.38 -1.56 15.17
C THR A 102 -12.87 -1.48 14.94
N LEU A 103 -12.43 -1.10 13.73
CA LEU A 103 -11.02 -0.92 13.39
C LEU A 103 -10.42 0.31 14.08
N LEU A 104 -11.16 1.42 14.14
CA LEU A 104 -10.76 2.62 14.87
C LEU A 104 -10.65 2.35 16.37
N GLU A 105 -11.62 1.63 16.96
CA GLU A 105 -11.52 1.14 18.34
C GLU A 105 -10.24 0.31 18.56
N GLY A 106 -9.86 -0.51 17.56
CA GLY A 106 -8.61 -1.25 17.58
C GLY A 106 -7.38 -0.32 17.62
N TYR A 107 -7.36 0.76 16.83
CA TYR A 107 -6.28 1.73 16.81
C TYR A 107 -6.03 2.35 18.20
N PHE A 108 -7.09 2.81 18.88
CA PHE A 108 -6.98 3.44 20.21
C PHE A 108 -6.51 2.49 21.33
N THR A 109 -6.50 1.16 21.08
CA THR A 109 -5.86 0.22 22.01
C THR A 109 -4.34 0.10 21.78
N LEU A 110 -3.83 0.56 20.64
CA LEU A 110 -2.44 0.42 20.23
C LEU A 110 -1.62 1.70 20.44
N GLU A 111 -2.26 2.86 20.39
CA GLU A 111 -1.60 4.15 20.43
C GLU A 111 -2.47 5.23 21.08
N LEU A 112 -1.82 6.28 21.59
CA LEU A 112 -2.47 7.45 22.18
C LEU A 112 -2.23 8.67 21.27
N PRO A 113 -3.14 8.99 20.33
CA PRO A 113 -2.94 10.05 19.34
C PRO A 113 -2.84 11.45 19.98
N GLN A 114 -3.36 11.64 21.20
CA GLN A 114 -3.22 12.87 21.97
C GLN A 114 -1.77 13.23 22.30
N LYS A 115 -0.85 12.26 22.27
CA LYS A 115 0.59 12.44 22.58
C LYS A 115 1.46 12.55 21.34
N LEU A 116 0.86 12.64 20.18
CA LEU A 116 1.57 12.59 18.89
C LEU A 116 1.33 13.88 18.12
N GLU A 117 2.35 14.29 17.40
CA GLU A 117 2.26 15.37 16.41
C GLU A 117 2.97 14.87 15.13
N PRO A 118 2.22 14.29 14.18
CA PRO A 118 2.79 13.78 12.95
C PRO A 118 3.48 14.87 12.14
N ALA A 119 4.68 14.59 11.65
CA ALA A 119 5.39 15.46 10.73
C ALA A 119 4.75 15.45 9.32
N ALA A 120 4.20 14.30 8.91
CA ALA A 120 3.47 14.15 7.66
C ALA A 120 2.44 13.01 7.75
N ARG A 121 1.39 13.10 6.91
CA ARG A 121 0.33 12.10 6.79
C ARG A 121 -0.01 11.90 5.31
N GLU A 122 -0.29 10.64 4.90
CA GLU A 122 -0.56 10.25 3.50
C GLU A 122 0.44 10.91 2.53
N GLU A 123 1.72 10.94 2.94
CA GLU A 123 2.78 11.64 2.23
C GLU A 123 3.19 10.86 0.98
N PHE A 124 3.08 11.49 -0.20
CA PHE A 124 3.70 10.95 -1.40
C PHE A 124 5.22 11.06 -1.31
N VAL A 125 5.89 9.91 -1.33
CA VAL A 125 7.34 9.82 -1.27
C VAL A 125 7.91 9.32 -2.59
N ARG A 126 9.07 9.89 -2.97
CA ARG A 126 9.77 9.56 -4.21
C ARG A 126 11.28 9.65 -4.02
N ALA A 127 12.00 8.72 -4.64
CA ALA A 127 13.45 8.80 -4.82
C ALA A 127 13.85 8.14 -6.14
N ASP A 128 14.89 8.63 -6.77
CA ASP A 128 15.42 8.05 -8.01
C ASP A 128 16.72 7.28 -7.68
N LEU A 129 16.86 6.08 -8.22
CA LEU A 129 18.09 5.29 -8.18
C LEU A 129 19.03 5.72 -9.30
N ASP A 130 20.32 5.40 -9.19
CA ASP A 130 21.37 5.80 -10.14
C ASP A 130 21.11 5.30 -11.58
N ASN A 131 20.37 4.21 -11.73
CA ASN A 131 19.96 3.68 -13.02
C ASN A 131 18.71 4.36 -13.60
N GLY A 132 18.19 5.43 -12.99
CA GLY A 132 17.02 6.17 -13.43
C GLY A 132 15.68 5.53 -13.05
N LEU A 133 15.67 4.43 -12.29
CA LEU A 133 14.44 3.87 -11.74
C LEU A 133 13.90 4.76 -10.60
N THR A 134 12.69 5.26 -10.75
CA THR A 134 11.98 5.97 -9.68
C THR A 134 11.30 5.00 -8.72
N LEU A 135 11.62 5.10 -7.44
CA LEU A 135 10.88 4.47 -6.34
C LEU A 135 9.83 5.45 -5.82
N ARG A 136 8.58 5.01 -5.66
CA ARG A 136 7.50 5.90 -5.21
C ARG A 136 6.42 5.16 -4.43
N GLY A 137 5.71 5.91 -3.58
CA GLY A 137 4.54 5.39 -2.85
C GLY A 137 3.96 6.42 -1.91
N PHE A 138 3.09 5.99 -1.03
CA PHE A 138 2.49 6.81 0.02
C PHE A 138 2.83 6.21 1.37
N VAL A 139 3.27 7.06 2.30
CA VAL A 139 3.50 6.71 3.70
C VAL A 139 2.32 7.23 4.50
N ASP A 140 1.63 6.35 5.22
CA ASP A 140 0.40 6.72 5.93
C ASP A 140 0.68 7.80 6.98
N ARG A 141 1.79 7.66 7.75
CA ARG A 141 2.21 8.67 8.72
C ARG A 141 3.72 8.65 8.96
N THR A 142 4.29 9.84 9.05
CA THR A 142 5.67 10.07 9.48
C THR A 142 5.68 10.86 10.77
N ASP A 143 6.31 10.32 11.82
CA ASP A 143 6.52 11.02 13.09
C ASP A 143 8.01 11.33 13.28
N ILE A 144 8.29 12.48 13.86
CA ILE A 144 9.65 12.89 14.22
C ILE A 144 9.67 13.22 15.71
N ALA A 145 10.40 12.42 16.48
CA ALA A 145 10.57 12.67 17.92
C ALA A 145 11.42 13.93 18.16
N PRO A 146 11.34 14.57 19.35
CA PRO A 146 12.15 15.75 19.69
C PRO A 146 13.66 15.56 19.52
N GLY A 147 14.16 14.30 19.54
CA GLY A 147 15.55 13.94 19.27
C GLY A 147 15.89 13.71 17.80
N GLY A 148 14.98 14.04 16.86
CA GLY A 148 15.17 13.83 15.43
C GLY A 148 14.90 12.40 14.94
N HIS A 149 14.51 11.47 15.82
CA HIS A 149 14.26 10.09 15.43
C HIS A 149 12.99 9.94 14.59
N VAL A 150 13.14 9.51 13.35
CA VAL A 150 12.04 9.31 12.40
C VAL A 150 11.39 7.95 12.62
N ARG A 151 10.05 7.94 12.70
CA ARG A 151 9.22 6.74 12.68
C ARG A 151 8.30 6.78 11.45
N LEU A 152 8.33 5.75 10.61
CA LEU A 152 7.35 5.54 9.56
C LEU A 152 6.29 4.56 10.06
N VAL A 153 5.04 4.92 9.86
CA VAL A 153 3.86 4.16 10.30
C VAL A 153 3.02 3.77 9.08
N ASP A 154 2.50 2.53 9.12
CA ASP A 154 1.57 2.03 8.13
C ASP A 154 0.42 1.29 8.84
N TYR A 155 -0.81 1.60 8.45
CA TYR A 155 -2.01 1.02 9.01
C TYR A 155 -2.53 -0.13 8.15
N LYS A 156 -2.71 -1.29 8.76
CA LYS A 156 -3.30 -2.47 8.13
C LYS A 156 -4.66 -2.76 8.75
N THR A 157 -5.73 -2.64 7.98
CA THR A 157 -7.08 -2.92 8.45
C THR A 157 -7.37 -4.42 8.64
N GLY A 158 -6.53 -5.28 8.06
CA GLY A 158 -6.56 -6.72 8.26
C GLY A 158 -6.01 -7.18 9.60
N LYS A 159 -6.03 -8.51 9.81
CA LYS A 159 -5.33 -9.16 10.93
C LYS A 159 -3.86 -9.34 10.57
N GLN A 160 -2.99 -9.34 11.59
CA GLN A 160 -1.58 -9.67 11.40
C GLN A 160 -1.45 -11.07 10.77
N PRO A 161 -0.79 -11.22 9.63
CA PRO A 161 -0.58 -12.51 9.01
C PRO A 161 0.40 -13.35 9.85
N LYS A 162 0.36 -14.67 9.67
CA LYS A 162 1.40 -15.54 10.22
C LYS A 162 2.77 -15.16 9.64
N PRO A 163 3.89 -15.37 10.35
CA PRO A 163 5.22 -14.93 9.92
C PRO A 163 5.58 -15.32 8.47
N GLN A 164 5.21 -16.51 8.03
CA GLN A 164 5.48 -16.97 6.65
C GLN A 164 4.72 -16.19 5.56
N TYR A 165 3.73 -15.37 5.91
CA TYR A 165 2.93 -14.55 5.00
C TYR A 165 3.09 -13.04 5.23
N SER A 166 4.04 -12.62 6.09
CA SER A 166 4.28 -11.21 6.40
C SER A 166 5.20 -10.50 5.41
N GLY A 167 5.76 -11.20 4.43
CA GLY A 167 6.81 -10.69 3.54
C GLY A 167 6.40 -9.45 2.74
N GLU A 168 5.14 -9.36 2.32
CA GLU A 168 4.65 -8.22 1.55
C GLU A 168 4.66 -6.91 2.37
N ALA A 169 4.10 -6.94 3.58
CA ALA A 169 4.07 -5.77 4.45
C ALA A 169 5.49 -5.40 4.94
N ASP A 170 6.34 -6.39 5.20
CA ASP A 170 7.74 -6.19 5.54
C ASP A 170 8.53 -5.53 4.40
N PHE A 171 8.35 -6.00 3.17
CA PHE A 171 8.95 -5.40 1.99
C PHE A 171 8.50 -3.95 1.79
N GLN A 172 7.20 -3.65 1.95
CA GLN A 172 6.67 -2.30 1.84
C GLN A 172 7.37 -1.34 2.82
N MET A 173 7.54 -1.74 4.07
CA MET A 173 8.18 -0.90 5.07
C MET A 173 9.68 -0.69 4.79
N ARG A 174 10.39 -1.75 4.37
CA ARG A 174 11.80 -1.64 3.96
C ARG A 174 11.96 -0.76 2.72
N PHE A 175 11.03 -0.84 1.78
CA PHE A 175 10.98 0.02 0.60
C PHE A 175 10.86 1.50 0.99
N TYR A 176 9.96 1.85 1.90
CA TYR A 176 9.81 3.24 2.37
C TYR A 176 11.01 3.72 3.17
N ALA A 177 11.64 2.85 3.96
CA ALA A 177 12.90 3.19 4.63
C ALA A 177 14.02 3.50 3.63
N LEU A 178 14.11 2.75 2.52
CA LEU A 178 15.06 3.03 1.43
C LEU A 178 14.73 4.35 0.75
N VAL A 179 13.46 4.63 0.39
CA VAL A 179 13.07 5.91 -0.22
C VAL A 179 13.42 7.08 0.69
N HIS A 180 13.17 6.96 1.99
CA HIS A 180 13.56 7.98 2.97
C HIS A 180 15.08 8.19 2.99
N TRP A 181 15.86 7.11 3.06
CA TRP A 181 17.33 7.18 3.01
C TRP A 181 17.86 7.85 1.74
N LEU A 182 17.32 7.47 0.58
CA LEU A 182 17.75 8.05 -0.70
C LEU A 182 17.45 9.55 -0.78
N SER A 183 16.28 9.96 -0.25
CA SER A 183 15.82 11.35 -0.31
C SER A 183 16.46 12.26 0.74
N ARG A 184 16.73 11.75 1.95
CA ARG A 184 17.14 12.58 3.10
C ARG A 184 18.53 12.22 3.66
N ARG A 185 19.12 11.11 3.22
CA ARG A 185 20.39 10.57 3.76
C ARG A 185 20.36 10.33 5.26
N GLU A 186 19.19 10.03 5.79
CA GLU A 186 18.92 9.76 7.19
C GLU A 186 18.28 8.39 7.36
N LEU A 187 18.76 7.59 8.34
CA LEU A 187 18.15 6.30 8.66
C LEU A 187 16.86 6.51 9.44
N VAL A 188 15.79 5.86 8.98
CA VAL A 188 14.57 5.75 9.76
C VAL A 188 14.87 4.97 11.05
N HIS A 189 14.53 5.55 12.19
CA HIS A 189 14.75 4.91 13.48
C HIS A 189 13.79 3.75 13.73
N THR A 190 12.53 3.90 13.30
CA THR A 190 11.48 2.91 13.57
C THR A 190 10.54 2.75 12.38
N LEU A 191 10.29 1.50 11.98
CA LEU A 191 9.22 1.10 11.07
C LEU A 191 8.14 0.43 11.90
N GLN A 192 6.90 0.89 11.79
CA GLN A 192 5.80 0.40 12.62
C GLN A 192 4.56 0.08 11.79
N LEU A 193 4.11 -1.18 11.88
CA LEU A 193 2.88 -1.66 11.28
C LEU A 193 1.82 -1.83 12.37
N PHE A 194 0.68 -1.18 12.21
CA PHE A 194 -0.49 -1.36 13.07
C PHE A 194 -1.51 -2.24 12.40
N TYR A 195 -1.70 -3.46 12.87
CA TYR A 195 -2.75 -4.38 12.41
C TYR A 195 -4.03 -4.15 13.23
N LEU A 196 -4.89 -3.27 12.74
CA LEU A 196 -6.09 -2.82 13.47
C LEU A 196 -7.08 -3.96 13.70
N GLY A 197 -7.21 -4.87 12.73
CA GLY A 197 -8.13 -6.02 12.82
C GLY A 197 -7.73 -7.09 13.85
N SER A 198 -6.46 -7.14 14.25
CA SER A 198 -5.98 -8.02 15.34
C SER A 198 -5.50 -7.26 16.57
N ARG A 199 -5.49 -5.93 16.52
CA ARG A 199 -5.01 -5.06 17.61
C ARG A 199 -3.57 -5.40 18.00
N THR A 200 -2.71 -5.55 17.00
CA THR A 200 -1.29 -5.92 17.18
C THR A 200 -0.39 -4.98 16.43
N THR A 201 0.83 -4.82 16.92
CA THR A 201 1.86 -3.95 16.33
C THR A 201 3.10 -4.76 16.00
N VAL A 202 3.67 -4.52 14.83
CA VAL A 202 5.01 -5.00 14.45
C VAL A 202 5.94 -3.81 14.35
N THR A 203 7.05 -3.87 15.08
CA THR A 203 8.04 -2.79 15.12
C THR A 203 9.40 -3.32 14.68
N LYS A 204 10.07 -2.59 13.77
CA LYS A 204 11.42 -2.89 13.30
C LYS A 204 12.29 -1.65 13.35
N ARG A 205 13.59 -1.84 13.50
CA ARG A 205 14.62 -0.80 13.42
C ARG A 205 15.56 -1.15 12.28
N PRO A 206 15.42 -0.47 11.12
CA PRO A 206 16.28 -0.77 9.98
C PRO A 206 17.71 -0.32 10.25
N THR A 207 18.65 -1.08 9.73
CA THR A 207 20.09 -0.78 9.74
C THR A 207 20.54 -0.33 8.35
N ALA A 208 21.74 0.23 8.24
CA ALA A 208 22.34 0.55 6.94
C ALA A 208 22.42 -0.70 6.04
N ALA A 209 22.78 -1.85 6.60
CA ALA A 209 22.80 -3.13 5.87
C ALA A 209 21.42 -3.58 5.37
N ASP A 210 20.33 -3.21 6.07
CA ASP A 210 18.98 -3.48 5.60
C ASP A 210 18.62 -2.58 4.40
N ILE A 211 19.08 -1.33 4.39
CA ILE A 211 18.90 -0.41 3.27
C ILE A 211 19.63 -0.93 2.03
N GLU A 212 20.91 -1.25 2.15
CA GLU A 212 21.72 -1.80 1.04
C GLU A 212 21.12 -3.09 0.46
N ARG A 213 20.67 -3.99 1.33
CA ARG A 213 20.02 -5.25 0.92
C ARG A 213 18.70 -5.00 0.19
N THR A 214 17.91 -4.04 0.67
CA THR A 214 16.62 -3.69 0.06
C THR A 214 16.82 -3.06 -1.31
N GLU A 215 17.82 -2.19 -1.47
CA GLU A 215 18.20 -1.62 -2.76
C GLU A 215 18.63 -2.69 -3.76
N ALA A 216 19.50 -3.60 -3.34
CA ALA A 216 19.94 -4.72 -4.18
C ALA A 216 18.77 -5.64 -4.57
N GLU A 217 17.86 -5.93 -3.66
CA GLU A 217 16.64 -6.71 -3.92
C GLU A 217 15.76 -6.03 -4.98
N ILE A 218 15.55 -4.71 -4.86
CA ILE A 218 14.76 -3.92 -5.79
C ILE A 218 15.42 -3.87 -7.18
N LEU A 219 16.72 -3.63 -7.25
CA LEU A 219 17.46 -3.62 -8.51
C LEU A 219 17.41 -4.99 -9.21
N GLN A 220 17.58 -6.08 -8.47
CA GLN A 220 17.44 -7.44 -9.01
C GLN A 220 16.01 -7.72 -9.50
N LEU A 221 15.00 -7.26 -8.78
CA LEU A 221 13.60 -7.39 -9.19
C LEU A 221 13.34 -6.58 -10.47
N TRP A 222 13.85 -5.35 -10.51
CA TRP A 222 13.69 -4.48 -11.68
C TRP A 222 14.32 -5.08 -12.93
N GLU A 223 15.51 -5.67 -12.80
CA GLU A 223 16.17 -6.39 -13.89
C GLU A 223 15.32 -7.54 -14.45
N GLN A 224 14.59 -8.25 -13.59
CA GLN A 224 13.65 -9.30 -14.03
C GLN A 224 12.43 -8.71 -14.75
N ILE A 225 11.90 -7.57 -14.28
CA ILE A 225 10.80 -6.84 -14.93
C ILE A 225 11.25 -6.35 -16.32
N ALA A 226 12.42 -5.73 -16.41
CA ALA A 226 12.96 -5.23 -17.67
C ALA A 226 13.16 -6.35 -18.69
N ARG A 227 13.75 -7.47 -18.29
CA ARG A 227 13.90 -8.65 -19.17
C ARG A 227 12.56 -9.23 -19.61
N ALA A 228 11.55 -9.26 -18.72
CA ALA A 228 10.23 -9.71 -19.10
C ALA A 228 9.57 -8.76 -20.11
N ALA A 229 9.82 -7.45 -19.99
CA ALA A 229 9.34 -6.44 -20.92
C ALA A 229 9.98 -6.57 -22.31
N GLU A 230 11.30 -6.74 -22.36
CA GLU A 230 12.09 -6.87 -23.62
C GLU A 230 11.75 -8.14 -24.40
N SER A 231 11.45 -9.25 -23.69
CA SER A 231 11.22 -10.57 -24.31
C SER A 231 9.76 -10.99 -24.40
N ASP A 232 8.82 -10.11 -24.04
CA ASP A 232 7.40 -10.46 -23.82
C ASP A 232 7.24 -11.66 -22.87
N GLY A 233 8.09 -11.70 -21.85
CA GLY A 233 8.25 -12.83 -20.92
C GLY A 233 7.25 -12.84 -19.75
N TRP A 234 6.06 -12.30 -19.92
CA TRP A 234 5.02 -12.16 -18.89
C TRP A 234 4.33 -13.47 -18.54
N ARG A 235 5.08 -14.44 -18.03
CA ARG A 235 4.56 -15.78 -17.76
C ARG A 235 3.71 -15.82 -16.51
N PRO A 236 2.52 -16.49 -16.54
CA PRO A 236 1.71 -16.67 -15.35
C PRO A 236 2.42 -17.60 -14.35
N ARG A 237 2.31 -17.24 -13.07
CA ARG A 237 2.78 -18.08 -11.95
C ARG A 237 1.57 -18.60 -11.18
N ARG A 238 1.38 -19.91 -11.15
CA ARG A 238 0.30 -20.54 -10.37
C ARG A 238 0.64 -20.48 -8.88
N THR A 239 -0.29 -19.91 -8.10
CA THR A 239 -0.23 -19.84 -6.64
C THR A 239 -1.63 -20.12 -6.06
N PRO A 240 -1.76 -20.39 -4.75
CA PRO A 240 -3.08 -20.48 -4.11
C PRO A 240 -3.93 -19.21 -4.30
N LEU A 241 -3.30 -18.04 -4.48
CA LEU A 241 -3.99 -16.76 -4.69
C LEU A 241 -4.68 -16.64 -6.06
N CYS A 242 -4.44 -17.56 -7.00
CA CYS A 242 -5.16 -17.57 -8.27
C CYS A 242 -6.68 -17.77 -8.13
N GLY A 243 -7.15 -18.28 -6.98
CA GLY A 243 -8.58 -18.38 -6.67
C GLY A 243 -9.28 -17.01 -6.55
N TRP A 244 -8.55 -15.99 -6.21
CA TRP A 244 -9.02 -14.60 -6.04
C TRP A 244 -8.51 -13.64 -7.12
N CYS A 245 -7.83 -14.14 -8.16
CA CYS A 245 -7.27 -13.32 -9.23
C CYS A 245 -8.35 -12.93 -10.24
N HIS A 246 -8.63 -11.66 -10.40
CA HIS A 246 -9.62 -11.13 -11.35
C HIS A 246 -9.25 -11.42 -12.81
N PHE A 247 -7.96 -11.57 -13.09
CA PHE A 247 -7.46 -11.88 -14.44
C PHE A 247 -7.49 -13.39 -14.76
N LYS A 248 -7.99 -14.24 -13.86
CA LYS A 248 -8.07 -15.69 -14.07
C LYS A 248 -8.79 -16.10 -15.37
N PRO A 249 -9.91 -15.43 -15.78
CA PRO A 249 -10.62 -15.78 -17.03
C PRO A 249 -9.78 -15.60 -18.29
N ILE A 250 -8.85 -14.65 -18.30
CA ILE A 250 -7.97 -14.37 -19.44
C ILE A 250 -6.55 -14.95 -19.26
N CYS A 251 -6.31 -15.70 -18.19
CA CYS A 251 -4.99 -16.22 -17.86
C CYS A 251 -4.69 -17.53 -18.62
N PRO A 252 -3.56 -17.63 -19.36
CA PRO A 252 -3.19 -18.85 -20.09
C PRO A 252 -3.02 -20.07 -19.20
N ALA A 253 -2.63 -19.89 -17.93
CA ALA A 253 -2.52 -21.00 -16.98
C ALA A 253 -3.89 -21.66 -16.66
N TRP A 254 -4.99 -21.01 -17.03
CA TRP A 254 -6.37 -21.46 -16.85
C TRP A 254 -7.14 -21.55 -18.17
N GLY A 255 -6.42 -21.56 -19.32
CA GLY A 255 -7.01 -21.71 -20.65
C GLY A 255 -7.54 -20.39 -21.26
N GLY A 256 -7.31 -19.25 -20.62
CA GLY A 256 -7.68 -17.94 -21.15
C GLY A 256 -6.63 -17.38 -22.10
N THR A 257 -6.98 -16.26 -22.75
CA THR A 257 -6.09 -15.52 -23.67
C THR A 257 -6.03 -14.07 -23.20
N PRO A 258 -4.87 -13.57 -22.75
CA PRO A 258 -4.70 -12.17 -22.39
C PRO A 258 -4.68 -11.30 -23.66
N PRO A 259 -4.94 -9.98 -23.55
CA PRO A 259 -4.76 -9.08 -24.66
C PRO A 259 -3.30 -9.07 -25.13
N PRO A 260 -3.02 -8.62 -26.38
CA PRO A 260 -1.65 -8.42 -26.84
C PRO A 260 -0.91 -7.45 -25.93
N THR A 261 0.39 -7.70 -25.70
CA THR A 261 1.21 -6.80 -24.88
C THR A 261 1.30 -5.42 -25.55
N PRO A 262 1.00 -4.32 -24.84
CA PRO A 262 1.22 -2.98 -25.37
C PRO A 262 2.70 -2.75 -25.66
N GLU A 263 2.98 -1.92 -26.66
CA GLU A 263 4.33 -1.45 -26.94
C GLU A 263 4.89 -0.73 -25.70
N ILE A 264 6.09 -1.14 -25.26
CA ILE A 264 6.81 -0.53 -24.16
C ILE A 264 7.92 0.34 -24.77
N THR A 265 7.77 1.66 -24.61
CA THR A 265 8.61 2.66 -25.29
C THR A 265 9.81 3.10 -24.47
N ALA A 266 9.79 2.90 -23.16
CA ALA A 266 10.91 3.25 -22.28
C ALA A 266 10.94 2.33 -21.05
N ILE A 267 12.15 1.94 -20.64
CA ILE A 267 12.43 1.16 -19.42
C ILE A 267 13.58 1.85 -18.71
N ALA A 268 13.47 2.16 -17.41
CA ALA A 268 14.54 2.75 -16.63
C ALA A 268 15.78 1.83 -16.62
N GLY A 269 16.95 2.39 -16.87
CA GLY A 269 18.21 1.65 -16.95
C GLY A 269 18.45 0.90 -18.27
N ARG A 270 17.66 1.19 -19.31
CA ARG A 270 17.80 0.62 -20.67
C ARG A 270 17.91 1.72 -21.73
#